data_b0cf9b765be999b4cd496d9adf2e68cd
#
_entry.id   b0cf9b765be999b4cd496d9adf2e68cd
#
_cell.length_a   1.000
_cell.length_b   1.000
_cell.length_c   1.000
_cell.angle_alpha   90.00
_cell.angle_beta   90.00
_cell.angle_gamma   90.00
#
_symmetry.space_group_name_H-M   'P 1'
#
loop_
_entity.id
_entity.type
_entity.pdbx_description
1 polymer ?
#
loop_
_entity_poly.entity_id
_entity_poly.type
_entity_poly.pdbx_seq_one_letter_code
_entity_poly.pdbx_strand_id
1 'polypeptide(L)'
;MQRTRSAILDAAARVLGRRSDAAMAEIADEAGVGRATLYRHYPTRESLLRGVAEVGMAELVEAFAAANLDELPADRAITRIIAVFLRNGAKYAAVISQADEFCDPAVIESTTRPIREVITRGIRDKVLRDDLRPDAVLAMFSAIVERALWLTVGQAMTPEEATETAVTIFLDGARKPG
;
A
#
# COMPACT_ATOMS: atom_id res chain seq x y z
N MET A 1 18.51 -10.07 -18.11
CA MET A 1 17.23 -9.37 -18.36
C MET A 1 16.45 -9.07 -17.07
N GLN A 2 16.34 -9.97 -16.11
CA GLN A 2 15.58 -9.75 -14.86
C GLN A 2 16.16 -8.62 -13.97
N ARG A 3 17.49 -8.56 -13.81
CA ARG A 3 18.16 -7.49 -13.03
C ARG A 3 17.87 -6.07 -13.56
N THR A 4 17.88 -5.90 -14.89
CA THR A 4 17.58 -4.59 -15.51
C THR A 4 16.14 -4.18 -15.29
N ARG A 5 15.19 -5.15 -15.39
CA ARG A 5 13.77 -4.90 -15.12
C ARG A 5 13.54 -4.44 -13.67
N SER A 6 14.11 -5.14 -12.70
CA SER A 6 14.04 -4.76 -11.28
C SER A 6 14.64 -3.38 -11.05
N ALA A 7 15.84 -3.09 -11.57
CA ALA A 7 16.47 -1.78 -11.42
C ALA A 7 15.62 -0.62 -11.97
N ILE A 8 14.93 -0.84 -13.11
CA ILE A 8 14.00 0.16 -13.68
C ILE A 8 12.81 0.37 -12.75
N LEU A 9 12.19 -0.70 -12.23
CA LEU A 9 11.02 -0.57 -11.33
C LEU A 9 11.39 0.09 -10.00
N ASP A 10 12.53 -0.24 -9.44
CA ASP A 10 13.04 0.37 -8.21
C ASP A 10 13.32 1.87 -8.40
N ALA A 11 13.94 2.24 -9.51
CA ALA A 11 14.18 3.64 -9.86
C ALA A 11 12.86 4.38 -10.08
N ALA A 12 11.93 3.77 -10.83
CA ALA A 12 10.60 4.33 -11.07
C ALA A 12 9.84 4.58 -9.75
N ALA A 13 9.82 3.61 -8.84
CA ALA A 13 9.18 3.76 -7.54
C ALA A 13 9.77 4.92 -6.73
N ARG A 14 11.11 5.06 -6.70
CA ARG A 14 11.76 6.19 -6.00
C ARG A 14 11.46 7.54 -6.64
N VAL A 15 11.51 7.63 -7.95
CA VAL A 15 11.30 8.90 -8.69
C VAL A 15 9.84 9.32 -8.60
N LEU A 16 8.90 8.40 -8.85
CA LEU A 16 7.46 8.65 -8.82
C LEU A 16 6.93 8.95 -7.41
N GLY A 17 7.52 8.34 -6.38
CA GLY A 17 7.21 8.67 -4.99
C GLY A 17 7.57 10.11 -4.61
N ARG A 18 8.60 10.68 -5.23
CA ARG A 18 8.98 12.09 -5.02
C ARG A 18 8.22 13.05 -5.94
N ARG A 19 7.96 12.64 -7.17
CA ARG A 19 7.29 13.45 -8.19
C ARG A 19 6.50 12.55 -9.15
N SER A 20 5.20 12.50 -8.95
CA SER A 20 4.31 11.59 -9.69
C SER A 20 4.25 11.84 -11.20
N ASP A 21 4.61 13.04 -11.66
CA ASP A 21 4.64 13.46 -13.07
C ASP A 21 6.03 13.31 -13.74
N ALA A 22 7.02 12.76 -13.03
CA ALA A 22 8.38 12.60 -13.55
C ALA A 22 8.43 11.92 -14.93
N ALA A 23 9.29 12.40 -15.80
CA ALA A 23 9.41 11.90 -17.17
C ALA A 23 10.10 10.54 -17.25
N MET A 24 9.78 9.73 -18.27
CA MET A 24 10.44 8.43 -18.53
C MET A 24 11.96 8.57 -18.64
N ALA A 25 12.45 9.70 -19.16
CA ALA A 25 13.89 9.98 -19.28
C ALA A 25 14.58 10.05 -17.91
N GLU A 26 13.96 10.72 -16.93
CA GLU A 26 14.50 10.84 -15.58
C GLU A 26 14.53 9.50 -14.85
N ILE A 27 13.52 8.64 -15.12
CA ILE A 27 13.49 7.27 -14.60
C ILE A 27 14.61 6.44 -15.22
N ALA A 28 14.89 6.59 -16.53
CA ALA A 28 16.00 5.91 -17.18
C ALA A 28 17.35 6.32 -16.59
N ASP A 29 17.54 7.63 -16.37
CA ASP A 29 18.77 8.17 -15.78
C ASP A 29 18.97 7.68 -14.35
N GLU A 30 17.91 7.69 -13.51
CA GLU A 30 17.93 7.14 -12.14
C GLU A 30 18.21 5.63 -12.12
N ALA A 31 17.70 4.89 -13.12
CA ALA A 31 17.92 3.44 -13.23
C ALA A 31 19.31 3.08 -13.78
N GLY A 32 20.08 4.07 -14.24
CA GLY A 32 21.37 3.87 -14.89
C GLY A 32 21.27 3.13 -16.24
N VAL A 33 20.15 3.29 -16.96
CA VAL A 33 19.93 2.64 -18.26
C VAL A 33 19.67 3.67 -19.37
N GLY A 34 20.03 3.29 -20.61
CA GLY A 34 19.68 4.12 -21.76
C GLY A 34 18.15 4.14 -22.00
N ARG A 35 17.63 5.28 -22.52
CA ARG A 35 16.20 5.45 -22.85
C ARG A 35 15.66 4.32 -23.74
N ALA A 36 16.44 3.89 -24.76
CA ALA A 36 16.06 2.77 -25.63
C ALA A 36 15.89 1.44 -24.85
N THR A 37 16.69 1.24 -23.82
CA THR A 37 16.57 0.06 -22.94
C THR A 37 15.33 0.14 -22.09
N LEU A 38 15.02 1.31 -21.50
CA LEU A 38 13.80 1.52 -20.74
C LEU A 38 12.56 1.27 -21.61
N TYR A 39 12.47 1.89 -22.80
CA TYR A 39 11.33 1.74 -23.70
C TYR A 39 11.18 0.33 -24.27
N ARG A 40 12.25 -0.45 -24.36
CA ARG A 40 12.17 -1.87 -24.74
C ARG A 40 11.52 -2.72 -23.64
N HIS A 41 11.71 -2.39 -22.38
CA HIS A 41 11.08 -3.09 -21.24
C HIS A 41 9.67 -2.58 -20.94
N TYR A 42 9.48 -1.26 -21.06
CA TYR A 42 8.23 -0.55 -20.76
C TYR A 42 7.93 0.45 -21.89
N PRO A 43 7.23 0.02 -22.94
CA PRO A 43 6.98 0.85 -24.13
C PRO A 43 6.19 2.12 -23.83
N THR A 44 5.37 2.13 -22.78
CA THR A 44 4.55 3.26 -22.37
C THR A 44 4.75 3.55 -20.88
N ARG A 45 4.43 4.78 -20.47
CA ARG A 45 4.39 5.19 -19.07
C ARG A 45 3.41 4.30 -18.28
N GLU A 46 2.25 4.02 -18.84
CA GLU A 46 1.23 3.16 -18.23
C GLU A 46 1.78 1.76 -17.95
N SER A 47 2.50 1.14 -18.91
CA SER A 47 3.12 -0.18 -18.71
C SER A 47 4.16 -0.17 -17.58
N LEU A 48 4.87 0.95 -17.40
CA LEU A 48 5.82 1.12 -16.30
C LEU A 48 5.08 1.26 -14.97
N LEU A 49 4.05 2.11 -14.90
CA LEU A 49 3.23 2.31 -13.69
C LEU A 49 2.58 1.00 -13.24
N ARG A 50 2.03 0.24 -14.18
CA ARG A 50 1.49 -1.10 -13.91
C ARG A 50 2.54 -2.03 -13.31
N GLY A 51 3.75 -2.08 -13.89
CA GLY A 51 4.84 -2.90 -13.35
C GLY A 51 5.27 -2.48 -11.94
N VAL A 52 5.29 -1.17 -11.64
CA VAL A 52 5.58 -0.66 -10.29
C VAL A 52 4.48 -1.06 -9.31
N ALA A 53 3.21 -0.93 -9.71
CA ALA A 53 2.07 -1.31 -8.88
C ALA A 53 2.05 -2.81 -8.57
N GLU A 54 2.28 -3.66 -9.59
CA GLU A 54 2.36 -5.12 -9.41
C GLU A 54 3.45 -5.52 -8.40
N VAL A 55 4.64 -4.91 -8.49
CA VAL A 55 5.73 -5.18 -7.52
C VAL A 55 5.36 -4.68 -6.13
N GLY A 56 4.82 -3.48 -6.01
CA GLY A 56 4.41 -2.92 -4.71
C GLY A 56 3.35 -3.77 -4.01
N MET A 57 2.36 -4.24 -4.78
CA MET A 57 1.32 -5.12 -4.26
C MET A 57 1.87 -6.50 -3.86
N ALA A 58 2.78 -7.08 -4.63
CA ALA A 58 3.43 -8.34 -4.28
C ALA A 58 4.25 -8.21 -2.98
N GLU A 59 5.02 -7.13 -2.83
CA GLU A 59 5.77 -6.85 -1.60
C GLU A 59 4.84 -6.69 -0.38
N LEU A 60 3.66 -6.06 -0.55
CA LEU A 60 2.67 -5.95 0.53
C LEU A 60 2.05 -7.30 0.90
N VAL A 61 1.72 -8.14 -0.09
CA VAL A 61 1.21 -9.51 0.17
C VAL A 61 2.20 -10.32 0.97
N GLU A 62 3.49 -10.30 0.58
CA GLU A 62 4.56 -11.00 1.31
C GLU A 62 4.71 -10.43 2.73
N ALA A 63 4.67 -9.11 2.89
CA ALA A 63 4.78 -8.46 4.20
C ALA A 63 3.59 -8.79 5.12
N PHE A 64 2.36 -8.87 4.59
CA PHE A 64 1.19 -9.31 5.36
C PHE A 64 1.27 -10.78 5.74
N ALA A 65 1.74 -11.65 4.84
CA ALA A 65 1.94 -13.06 5.14
C ALA A 65 2.97 -13.25 6.27
N ALA A 66 4.05 -12.48 6.27
CA ALA A 66 5.06 -12.51 7.32
C ALA A 66 4.61 -11.88 8.65
N ALA A 67 3.50 -11.13 8.65
CA ALA A 67 3.04 -10.42 9.83
C ALA A 67 2.26 -11.28 10.83
N ASN A 68 1.94 -12.54 10.51
CA ASN A 68 1.20 -13.50 11.36
C ASN A 68 -0.10 -12.90 11.95
N LEU A 69 -0.90 -12.26 11.08
CA LEU A 69 -2.08 -11.50 11.49
C LEU A 69 -3.15 -12.35 12.18
N ASP A 70 -3.19 -13.66 11.88
CA ASP A 70 -4.18 -14.59 12.44
C ASP A 70 -3.92 -14.92 13.90
N GLU A 71 -2.67 -14.81 14.33
CA GLU A 71 -2.25 -15.09 15.72
C GLU A 71 -2.52 -13.90 16.66
N LEU A 72 -2.85 -12.72 16.12
CA LEU A 72 -3.02 -11.50 16.88
C LEU A 72 -4.49 -11.20 17.19
N PRO A 73 -4.82 -10.63 18.36
CA PRO A 73 -6.11 -9.98 18.57
C PRO A 73 -6.38 -8.93 17.47
N ALA A 74 -7.65 -8.69 17.11
CA ALA A 74 -8.01 -7.88 15.95
C ALA A 74 -7.45 -6.46 16.00
N ASP A 75 -7.45 -5.80 17.18
CA ASP A 75 -6.87 -4.45 17.36
C ASP A 75 -5.36 -4.42 17.13
N ARG A 76 -4.65 -5.45 17.57
CA ARG A 76 -3.22 -5.63 17.34
C ARG A 76 -2.91 -5.95 15.88
N ALA A 77 -3.74 -6.78 15.24
CA ALA A 77 -3.62 -7.08 13.82
C ALA A 77 -3.84 -5.82 12.97
N ILE A 78 -4.84 -4.98 13.28
CA ILE A 78 -5.08 -3.69 12.64
C ILE A 78 -3.87 -2.78 12.77
N THR A 79 -3.32 -2.63 13.97
CA THR A 79 -2.09 -1.86 14.21
C THR A 79 -0.94 -2.38 13.34
N ARG A 80 -0.77 -3.70 13.28
CA ARG A 80 0.28 -4.37 12.50
C ARG A 80 0.10 -4.12 11.00
N ILE A 81 -1.12 -4.20 10.48
CA ILE A 81 -1.45 -3.93 9.06
C ILE A 81 -1.06 -2.49 8.70
N ILE A 82 -1.48 -1.51 9.50
CA ILE A 82 -1.15 -0.10 9.25
C ILE A 82 0.36 0.11 9.23
N ALA A 83 1.08 -0.41 10.24
CA ALA A 83 2.54 -0.28 10.33
C ALA A 83 3.27 -0.96 9.14
N VAL A 84 2.81 -2.14 8.71
CA VAL A 84 3.35 -2.85 7.55
C VAL A 84 3.11 -2.05 6.28
N PHE A 85 1.89 -1.54 6.09
CA PHE A 85 1.53 -0.77 4.92
C PHE A 85 2.35 0.51 4.80
N LEU A 86 2.46 1.30 5.89
CA LEU A 86 3.19 2.56 5.86
C LEU A 86 4.69 2.38 5.63
N ARG A 87 5.29 1.30 6.16
CA ARG A 87 6.71 1.01 5.91
C ARG A 87 6.99 0.51 4.49
N ASN A 88 6.10 -0.31 3.93
CA ASN A 88 6.30 -0.96 2.64
C ASN A 88 5.66 -0.17 1.49
N GLY A 89 4.57 0.55 1.75
CA GLY A 89 3.81 1.27 0.74
C GLY A 89 4.39 2.63 0.32
N ALA A 90 5.19 3.27 1.17
CA ALA A 90 5.70 4.62 0.91
C ALA A 90 6.47 4.74 -0.42
N LYS A 91 7.25 3.72 -0.78
CA LYS A 91 8.00 3.61 -2.04
C LYS A 91 7.09 3.64 -3.28
N TYR A 92 5.86 3.15 -3.16
CA TYR A 92 4.91 2.98 -4.26
C TYR A 92 3.66 3.87 -4.15
N ALA A 93 3.65 4.80 -3.21
CA ALA A 93 2.47 5.60 -2.87
C ALA A 93 1.76 6.22 -4.08
N ALA A 94 2.53 6.82 -5.02
CA ALA A 94 1.97 7.45 -6.22
C ALA A 94 1.28 6.47 -7.18
N VAL A 95 1.51 5.18 -7.01
CA VAL A 95 0.94 4.13 -7.88
C VAL A 95 -0.13 3.33 -7.13
N ILE A 96 0.07 3.09 -5.83
CA ILE A 96 -0.90 2.37 -4.99
C ILE A 96 -2.24 3.10 -4.92
N SER A 97 -2.23 4.43 -4.88
CA SER A 97 -3.46 5.25 -4.91
C SER A 97 -4.27 5.13 -6.22
N GLN A 98 -3.66 4.58 -7.26
CA GLN A 98 -4.26 4.34 -8.58
C GLN A 98 -4.26 2.84 -8.93
N ALA A 99 -4.16 1.98 -7.93
CA ALA A 99 -4.06 0.53 -8.13
C ALA A 99 -5.26 -0.03 -8.91
N ASP A 100 -6.46 0.49 -8.67
CA ASP A 100 -7.67 0.09 -9.39
C ASP A 100 -7.57 0.33 -10.91
N GLU A 101 -6.76 1.30 -11.34
CA GLU A 101 -6.52 1.61 -12.75
C GLU A 101 -5.45 0.71 -13.37
N PHE A 102 -4.41 0.33 -12.59
CA PHE A 102 -3.21 -0.31 -13.13
C PHE A 102 -3.06 -1.79 -12.73
N CYS A 103 -3.72 -2.26 -11.68
CA CYS A 103 -3.58 -3.63 -11.20
C CYS A 103 -4.75 -4.54 -11.62
N ASP A 104 -4.44 -5.83 -11.77
CA ASP A 104 -5.47 -6.85 -11.89
C ASP A 104 -6.33 -6.89 -10.62
N PRO A 105 -7.67 -6.97 -10.72
CA PRO A 105 -8.55 -7.12 -9.57
C PRO A 105 -8.16 -8.26 -8.63
N ALA A 106 -7.60 -9.36 -9.13
CA ALA A 106 -7.12 -10.47 -8.32
C ALA A 106 -5.92 -10.08 -7.44
N VAL A 107 -5.05 -9.18 -7.93
CA VAL A 107 -3.91 -8.65 -7.16
C VAL A 107 -4.42 -7.72 -6.05
N ILE A 108 -5.38 -6.85 -6.36
CA ILE A 108 -6.02 -5.98 -5.37
C ILE A 108 -6.69 -6.82 -4.28
N GLU A 109 -7.46 -7.84 -4.66
CA GLU A 109 -8.11 -8.75 -3.72
C GLU A 109 -7.10 -9.46 -2.82
N SER A 110 -5.94 -9.87 -3.34
CA SER A 110 -4.91 -10.53 -2.53
C SER A 110 -4.33 -9.65 -1.43
N THR A 111 -4.31 -8.32 -1.62
CA THR A 111 -3.87 -7.35 -0.60
C THR A 111 -4.99 -6.94 0.35
N THR A 112 -6.24 -6.89 -0.11
CA THR A 112 -7.38 -6.44 0.70
C THR A 112 -8.01 -7.56 1.52
N ARG A 113 -7.90 -8.81 1.06
CA ARG A 113 -8.46 -9.97 1.75
C ARG A 113 -7.96 -10.14 3.20
N PRO A 114 -6.65 -10.08 3.51
CA PRO A 114 -6.19 -10.19 4.90
C PRO A 114 -6.77 -9.09 5.80
N ILE A 115 -6.93 -7.89 5.27
CA ILE A 115 -7.51 -6.76 6.00
C ILE A 115 -8.99 -7.03 6.30
N ARG A 116 -9.75 -7.50 5.31
CA ARG A 116 -11.17 -7.86 5.45
C ARG A 116 -11.36 -8.98 6.48
N GLU A 117 -10.49 -9.99 6.47
CA GLU A 117 -10.52 -11.11 7.43
C GLU A 117 -10.31 -10.62 8.86
N VAL A 118 -9.34 -9.72 9.09
CA VAL A 118 -9.08 -9.12 10.40
C VAL A 118 -10.28 -8.28 10.87
N ILE A 119 -10.87 -7.43 10.00
CA ILE A 119 -12.06 -6.63 10.33
C ILE A 119 -13.24 -7.55 10.67
N THR A 120 -13.52 -8.56 9.85
CA THR A 120 -14.61 -9.51 10.08
C THR A 120 -14.44 -10.26 11.40
N ARG A 121 -13.22 -10.71 11.70
CA ARG A 121 -12.87 -11.33 12.98
C ARG A 121 -13.08 -10.35 14.13
N GLY A 122 -12.63 -9.10 13.99
CA GLY A 122 -12.81 -8.08 15.04
C GLY A 122 -14.28 -7.79 15.36
N ILE A 123 -15.15 -7.80 14.35
CA ILE A 123 -16.61 -7.67 14.56
C ILE A 123 -17.17 -8.90 15.27
N ARG A 124 -16.83 -10.11 14.80
CA ARG A 124 -17.27 -11.38 15.41
C ARG A 124 -16.85 -11.47 16.88
N ASP A 125 -15.62 -11.09 17.19
CA ASP A 125 -15.03 -11.16 18.53
C ASP A 125 -15.41 -9.95 19.41
N LYS A 126 -16.30 -9.07 18.91
CA LYS A 126 -16.83 -7.87 19.58
C LYS A 126 -15.74 -6.84 20.00
N VAL A 127 -14.62 -6.86 19.36
CA VAL A 127 -13.57 -5.84 19.45
C VAL A 127 -13.97 -4.60 18.63
N LEU A 128 -14.52 -4.84 17.44
CA LEU A 128 -15.07 -3.80 16.59
C LEU A 128 -16.59 -3.76 16.68
N ARG A 129 -17.17 -2.61 16.42
CA ARG A 129 -18.61 -2.39 16.40
C ARG A 129 -19.30 -3.18 15.28
N ASP A 130 -20.49 -3.66 15.54
CA ASP A 130 -21.30 -4.52 14.68
C ASP A 130 -22.52 -3.83 14.07
N ASP A 131 -22.71 -2.53 14.37
CA ASP A 131 -23.78 -1.68 13.83
C ASP A 131 -23.41 -1.00 12.49
N LEU A 132 -22.16 -1.17 12.03
CA LEU A 132 -21.70 -0.68 10.72
C LEU A 132 -21.52 -1.83 9.74
N ARG A 133 -21.76 -1.56 8.46
CA ARG A 133 -21.50 -2.52 7.40
C ARG A 133 -20.01 -2.81 7.29
N PRO A 134 -19.56 -4.08 7.27
CA PRO A 134 -18.14 -4.43 7.18
C PRO A 134 -17.42 -3.80 5.99
N ASP A 135 -18.09 -3.70 4.82
CA ASP A 135 -17.52 -3.08 3.63
C ASP A 135 -17.29 -1.58 3.81
N ALA A 136 -18.16 -0.88 4.55
CA ALA A 136 -17.98 0.52 4.87
C ALA A 136 -16.81 0.71 5.85
N VAL A 137 -16.65 -0.18 6.82
CA VAL A 137 -15.53 -0.17 7.77
C VAL A 137 -14.21 -0.38 7.01
N LEU A 138 -14.18 -1.34 6.07
CA LEU A 138 -13.01 -1.59 5.22
C LEU A 138 -12.68 -0.39 4.35
N ALA A 139 -13.68 0.24 3.72
CA ALA A 139 -13.47 1.42 2.87
C ALA A 139 -12.90 2.61 3.68
N MET A 140 -13.43 2.87 4.88
CA MET A 140 -12.92 3.91 5.77
C MET A 140 -11.51 3.59 6.26
N PHE A 141 -11.23 2.33 6.61
CA PHE A 141 -9.89 1.88 6.96
C PHE A 141 -8.90 2.18 5.83
N SER A 142 -9.23 1.78 4.60
CA SER A 142 -8.37 2.01 3.43
C SER A 142 -8.10 3.49 3.19
N ALA A 143 -9.12 4.34 3.31
CA ALA A 143 -8.99 5.79 3.15
C ALA A 143 -8.08 6.42 4.23
N ILE A 144 -8.18 5.97 5.48
CA ILE A 144 -7.32 6.43 6.58
C ILE A 144 -5.86 6.02 6.31
N VAL A 145 -5.63 4.77 5.93
CA VAL A 145 -4.27 4.25 5.66
C VAL A 145 -3.65 4.95 4.46
N GLU A 146 -4.41 5.15 3.38
CA GLU A 146 -3.95 5.90 2.20
C GLU A 146 -3.57 7.34 2.57
N ARG A 147 -4.41 8.03 3.34
CA ARG A 147 -4.10 9.40 3.79
C ARG A 147 -2.86 9.42 4.68
N ALA A 148 -2.72 8.48 5.60
CA ALA A 148 -1.53 8.35 6.44
C ALA A 148 -0.26 8.14 5.58
N LEU A 149 -0.34 7.31 4.52
CA LEU A 149 0.74 7.11 3.58
C LEU A 149 1.18 8.43 2.91
N TRP A 150 0.23 9.24 2.43
CA TRP A 150 0.56 10.53 1.82
C TRP A 150 1.19 11.52 2.79
N LEU A 151 0.84 11.48 4.08
CA LEU A 151 1.49 12.30 5.12
C LEU A 151 2.95 11.87 5.34
N THR A 152 3.27 10.57 5.23
CA THR A 152 4.66 10.10 5.32
C THR A 152 5.47 10.45 4.07
N VAL A 153 4.91 10.29 2.88
CA VAL A 153 5.56 10.66 1.61
C VAL A 153 5.87 12.15 1.54
N GLY A 154 4.91 12.97 1.98
CA GLY A 154 5.06 14.43 2.07
C GLY A 154 5.95 14.92 3.23
N GLN A 155 6.54 14.00 4.01
CA GLN A 155 7.39 14.29 5.17
C GLN A 155 6.69 15.15 6.26
N ALA A 156 5.37 15.13 6.27
CA ALA A 156 4.57 15.80 7.30
C ALA A 156 4.52 14.99 8.60
N MET A 157 4.72 13.66 8.49
CA MET A 157 4.77 12.73 9.61
C MET A 157 5.82 11.63 9.34
N THR A 158 6.42 11.11 10.40
CA THR A 158 7.18 9.86 10.31
C THR A 158 6.23 8.68 10.14
N PRO A 159 6.68 7.52 9.62
CA PRO A 159 5.85 6.31 9.54
C PRO A 159 5.28 5.89 10.91
N GLU A 160 6.03 6.08 11.99
CA GLU A 160 5.64 5.79 13.37
C GLU A 160 4.49 6.69 13.82
N GLU A 161 4.65 8.02 13.68
CA GLU A 161 3.62 9.01 14.03
C GLU A 161 2.34 8.82 13.20
N ALA A 162 2.47 8.54 11.90
CA ALA A 162 1.34 8.28 11.02
C ALA A 162 0.62 6.97 11.39
N THR A 163 1.37 5.94 11.81
CA THR A 163 0.81 4.67 12.29
C THR A 163 -0.02 4.92 13.56
N GLU A 164 0.57 5.59 14.56
CA GLU A 164 -0.09 5.87 15.83
C GLU A 164 -1.38 6.69 15.63
N THR A 165 -1.29 7.73 14.80
CA THR A 165 -2.43 8.59 14.46
C THR A 165 -3.54 7.81 13.75
N ALA A 166 -3.19 7.03 12.72
CA ALA A 166 -4.17 6.26 11.96
C ALA A 166 -4.84 5.18 12.82
N VAL A 167 -4.07 4.50 13.68
CA VAL A 167 -4.58 3.51 14.63
C VAL A 167 -5.57 4.14 15.60
N THR A 168 -5.20 5.27 16.21
CA THR A 168 -6.05 5.99 17.16
C THR A 168 -7.37 6.42 16.51
N ILE A 169 -7.30 7.11 15.36
CA ILE A 169 -8.50 7.58 14.65
C ILE A 169 -9.41 6.41 14.25
N PHE A 170 -8.82 5.33 13.71
CA PHE A 170 -9.62 4.18 13.29
C PHE A 170 -10.22 3.42 14.47
N LEU A 171 -9.43 3.06 15.46
CA LEU A 171 -9.91 2.25 16.57
C LEU A 171 -10.90 3.01 17.45
N ASP A 172 -10.69 4.28 17.74
CA ASP A 172 -11.63 5.07 18.55
C ASP A 172 -13.00 5.21 17.86
N GLY A 173 -13.01 5.26 16.51
CA GLY A 173 -14.27 5.26 15.74
C GLY A 173 -14.89 3.88 15.51
N ALA A 174 -14.09 2.84 15.47
CA ALA A 174 -14.52 1.48 15.09
C ALA A 174 -14.69 0.52 16.27
N ARG A 175 -14.21 0.85 17.48
CA ARG A 175 -14.43 0.03 18.67
C ARG A 175 -15.90 -0.05 19.02
N LYS A 176 -16.31 -1.21 19.56
CA LYS A 176 -17.64 -1.37 20.10
C LYS A 176 -17.82 -0.42 21.29
N PRO A 177 -18.89 0.41 21.31
CA PRO A 177 -19.24 1.20 22.49
C PRO A 177 -19.42 0.30 23.70
N GLY A 178 -18.90 0.71 24.86
CA GLY A 178 -19.06 -0.01 26.13
C GLY A 178 -20.50 -0.03 26.61
#